data_708b0865ceb48d72e5f3e042a79bc75e
#
_entry.id   708b0865ceb48d72e5f3e042a79bc75e
#
_cell.length_a   1.000
_cell.length_b   1.000
_cell.length_c   1.000
_cell.angle_alpha   90.00
_cell.angle_beta   90.00
_cell.angle_gamma   90.00
#
_symmetry.space_group_name_H-M   'P 1'
#
loop_
_entity.id
_entity.type
_entity.pdbx_description
1 polymer ?
#
loop_
_entity_poly.entity_id
_entity_poly.type
_entity_poly.pdbx_seq_one_letter_code
_entity_poly.pdbx_strand_id
1 'polypeptide(L)'
;MKRIMFYCQHILGMGHLVRSREIVRGLTKDFQICFINGGEIIQGFEIPAGVEVINLPAIKTDPEFAELQVVDDALSLNEAKEIRKNRLLEIFQQFQPDILIVELFPFGRRRFSFELIPLLELAKSNKGLTKIVSSLRDIVVVKPEKQVKHEEKVCNLINKYFDILLVHSDPELVPLEATFSRVNDLKCQVDYTGYVVQEPPINPVLTDEDREIIKSDKPLILASVGGGRFGHELLECVVNTAPFLEKVLPHHIQVFTGPFIPNSKFKELQEMAKFSKNIYVRRYTPYLLNYMKKADLSINMSGYNTIMNILTTGVRAMILPFTGNQDREQTIRAEKLSKLGVVKFINHNYLQPDYLAINIINYLKEQPNKISFDSGGVEKTANILKALAVKQKIA
;
A
#
# COMPACT_ATOMS: atom_id res chain seq x y z
N MET A 1 3.26 29.30 -5.59
CA MET A 1 2.66 27.94 -5.49
C MET A 1 2.52 27.62 -4.02
N LYS A 2 1.40 27.03 -3.57
CA LYS A 2 1.22 26.59 -2.19
C LYS A 2 2.10 25.39 -1.89
N ARG A 3 2.53 25.24 -0.61
CA ARG A 3 3.52 24.25 -0.19
C ARG A 3 2.88 23.12 0.61
N ILE A 4 3.17 21.88 0.25
CA ILE A 4 2.73 20.68 0.96
C ILE A 4 3.94 19.94 1.53
N MET A 5 3.93 19.67 2.83
CA MET A 5 4.82 18.72 3.47
C MET A 5 4.05 17.41 3.65
N PHE A 6 4.53 16.33 3.04
CA PHE A 6 3.88 15.01 3.10
C PHE A 6 4.75 14.03 3.88
N TYR A 7 4.29 13.61 5.05
CA TYR A 7 4.98 12.62 5.86
C TYR A 7 4.44 11.22 5.60
N CYS A 8 5.32 10.31 5.17
CA CYS A 8 5.02 8.90 4.94
C CYS A 8 5.98 7.98 5.70
N GLN A 9 5.44 7.18 6.61
CA GLN A 9 6.16 6.14 7.34
C GLN A 9 5.67 4.76 6.91
N HIS A 10 6.41 4.09 6.04
CA HIS A 10 6.19 2.67 5.80
C HIS A 10 7.11 1.83 6.69
N ILE A 11 6.66 0.63 7.09
CA ILE A 11 7.33 -0.15 8.16
C ILE A 11 7.69 -1.56 7.68
N LEU A 12 6.72 -2.33 7.20
CA LEU A 12 6.89 -3.73 6.80
C LEU A 12 6.67 -3.99 5.31
N GLY A 13 6.21 -3.00 4.58
CA GLY A 13 5.93 -3.16 3.16
C GLY A 13 5.83 -1.81 2.49
N MET A 14 5.79 -1.82 1.18
CA MET A 14 5.78 -0.61 0.36
C MET A 14 4.38 -0.04 0.08
N GLY A 15 3.30 -0.66 0.56
CA GLY A 15 1.94 -0.28 0.21
C GLY A 15 1.58 1.17 0.56
N HIS A 16 2.00 1.64 1.74
CA HIS A 16 1.81 3.04 2.16
C HIS A 16 2.62 4.02 1.29
N LEU A 17 3.86 3.65 0.94
CA LEU A 17 4.73 4.44 0.09
C LEU A 17 4.17 4.55 -1.34
N VAL A 18 3.69 3.43 -1.91
CA VAL A 18 3.07 3.40 -3.24
C VAL A 18 1.84 4.30 -3.30
N ARG A 19 0.93 4.20 -2.33
CA ARG A 19 -0.25 5.08 -2.28
C ARG A 19 0.13 6.54 -2.11
N SER A 20 1.07 6.86 -1.21
CA SER A 20 1.56 8.22 -1.00
C SER A 20 2.17 8.81 -2.25
N ARG A 21 2.95 8.01 -3.01
CA ARG A 21 3.51 8.40 -4.30
C ARG A 21 2.44 8.80 -5.31
N GLU A 22 1.35 8.02 -5.40
CA GLU A 22 0.27 8.33 -6.35
C GLU A 22 -0.48 9.62 -5.95
N ILE A 23 -0.74 9.83 -4.65
CA ILE A 23 -1.30 11.10 -4.16
C ILE A 23 -0.36 12.26 -4.51
N VAL A 24 0.93 12.13 -4.20
CA VAL A 24 1.93 13.15 -4.50
C VAL A 24 2.00 13.43 -6.00
N ARG A 25 1.94 12.39 -6.86
CA ARG A 25 1.89 12.54 -8.33
C ARG A 25 0.75 13.44 -8.78
N GLY A 26 -0.43 13.28 -8.19
CA GLY A 26 -1.59 14.13 -8.49
C GLY A 26 -1.45 15.57 -8.02
N LEU A 27 -0.58 15.83 -7.04
CA LEU A 27 -0.40 17.16 -6.45
C LEU A 27 0.72 18.00 -7.11
N THR A 28 1.64 17.39 -7.85
CA THR A 28 2.83 18.08 -8.42
C THR A 28 2.50 19.24 -9.34
N LYS A 29 1.35 19.22 -10.01
CA LYS A 29 0.93 20.30 -10.91
C LYS A 29 0.50 21.58 -10.18
N ASP A 30 0.01 21.45 -8.96
CA ASP A 30 -0.66 22.53 -8.22
C ASP A 30 0.15 23.00 -7.00
N PHE A 31 1.09 22.17 -6.51
CA PHE A 31 1.80 22.41 -5.24
C PHE A 31 3.31 22.18 -5.37
N GLN A 32 4.07 22.94 -4.57
CA GLN A 32 5.44 22.59 -4.24
C GLN A 32 5.42 21.55 -3.12
N ILE A 33 6.10 20.43 -3.28
CA ILE A 33 5.98 19.29 -2.39
C ILE A 33 7.33 18.94 -1.77
N CYS A 34 7.37 18.83 -0.44
CA CYS A 34 8.43 18.20 0.33
C CYS A 34 7.90 16.86 0.86
N PHE A 35 8.45 15.76 0.35
CA PHE A 35 8.07 14.40 0.72
C PHE A 35 9.05 13.84 1.74
N ILE A 36 8.57 13.54 2.93
CA ILE A 36 9.36 12.96 4.02
C ILE A 36 9.17 11.44 4.02
N ASN A 37 10.23 10.73 3.66
CA ASN A 37 10.26 9.27 3.73
C ASN A 37 10.89 8.82 5.06
N GLY A 38 10.10 8.14 5.89
CA GLY A 38 10.55 7.62 7.18
C GLY A 38 10.95 6.13 7.17
N GLY A 39 10.72 5.43 6.06
CA GLY A 39 11.05 4.01 5.90
C GLY A 39 12.27 3.74 5.04
N GLU A 40 12.52 2.46 4.74
CA GLU A 40 13.64 2.01 3.92
C GLU A 40 13.56 2.57 2.49
N ILE A 41 14.71 2.89 1.90
CA ILE A 41 14.79 3.26 0.48
C ILE A 41 14.66 2.00 -0.37
N ILE A 42 13.77 2.03 -1.35
CA ILE A 42 13.52 0.91 -2.25
C ILE A 42 14.19 1.19 -3.58
N GLN A 43 15.13 0.36 -3.97
CA GLN A 43 15.81 0.48 -5.25
C GLN A 43 14.82 0.34 -6.42
N GLY A 44 14.88 1.27 -7.37
CA GLY A 44 13.98 1.30 -8.53
C GLY A 44 12.56 1.82 -8.23
N PHE A 45 12.31 2.32 -7.01
CA PHE A 45 11.07 3.02 -6.68
C PHE A 45 11.33 4.53 -6.65
N GLU A 46 10.70 5.25 -7.57
CA GLU A 46 10.92 6.69 -7.73
C GLU A 46 9.71 7.49 -7.28
N ILE A 47 9.96 8.59 -6.61
CA ILE A 47 8.99 9.65 -6.34
C ILE A 47 8.92 10.56 -7.58
N PRO A 48 7.75 11.14 -7.92
CA PRO A 48 7.59 11.98 -9.10
C PRO A 48 8.62 13.12 -9.19
N ALA A 49 9.05 13.43 -10.41
CA ALA A 49 9.96 14.54 -10.66
C ALA A 49 9.39 15.88 -10.12
N GLY A 50 10.27 16.76 -9.64
CA GLY A 50 9.91 18.06 -9.09
C GLY A 50 9.49 18.01 -7.61
N VAL A 51 9.50 16.85 -6.98
CA VAL A 51 9.26 16.67 -5.54
C VAL A 51 10.59 16.67 -4.80
N GLU A 52 10.71 17.51 -3.77
CA GLU A 52 11.84 17.44 -2.82
C GLU A 52 11.64 16.24 -1.91
N VAL A 53 12.57 15.27 -1.95
CA VAL A 53 12.51 14.06 -1.13
C VAL A 53 13.54 14.12 -0.02
N ILE A 54 13.08 13.99 1.22
CA ILE A 54 13.95 13.94 2.39
C ILE A 54 13.78 12.58 3.07
N ASN A 55 14.87 11.82 3.17
CA ASN A 55 14.89 10.56 3.88
C ASN A 55 15.34 10.79 5.33
N LEU A 56 14.50 10.33 6.27
CA LEU A 56 14.88 10.26 7.68
C LEU A 56 15.63 8.95 7.94
N PRO A 57 16.43 8.84 9.03
CA PRO A 57 16.95 7.55 9.46
C PRO A 57 15.87 6.49 9.47
N ALA A 58 15.99 5.47 8.63
CA ALA A 58 14.92 4.52 8.39
C ALA A 58 14.64 3.67 9.63
N ILE A 59 13.36 3.61 10.04
CA ILE A 59 12.88 2.74 11.12
C ILE A 59 11.87 1.76 10.55
N LYS A 60 12.05 0.48 10.88
CA LYS A 60 11.16 -0.65 10.57
C LYS A 60 10.65 -1.31 11.84
N THR A 61 9.81 -2.32 11.73
CA THR A 61 9.47 -3.24 12.83
C THR A 61 9.95 -4.64 12.47
N ASP A 62 10.04 -5.48 13.49
CA ASP A 62 10.07 -6.93 13.32
C ASP A 62 8.77 -7.44 12.65
N PRO A 63 8.76 -8.68 12.12
CA PRO A 63 7.58 -9.27 11.49
C PRO A 63 6.35 -9.37 12.41
N GLU A 64 6.59 -9.50 13.71
CA GLU A 64 5.56 -9.60 14.75
C GLU A 64 4.98 -8.24 15.14
N PHE A 65 5.48 -7.14 14.60
CA PHE A 65 5.14 -5.75 15.00
C PHE A 65 5.40 -5.47 16.49
N ALA A 66 6.32 -6.20 17.10
CA ALA A 66 6.61 -6.09 18.52
C ALA A 66 7.55 -4.92 18.84
N GLU A 67 8.60 -4.73 18.05
CA GLU A 67 9.62 -3.72 18.33
C GLU A 67 9.96 -2.85 17.11
N LEU A 68 10.39 -1.61 17.40
CA LEU A 68 10.98 -0.74 16.39
C LEU A 68 12.48 -1.03 16.28
N GLN A 69 12.98 -1.11 15.06
CA GLN A 69 14.36 -1.35 14.71
C GLN A 69 14.86 -0.27 13.77
N VAL A 70 16.07 0.21 13.99
CA VAL A 70 16.76 1.09 13.03
C VAL A 70 17.34 0.22 11.92
N VAL A 71 17.36 0.74 10.70
CA VAL A 71 17.95 0.03 9.56
C VAL A 71 19.46 0.24 9.51
N ASP A 72 19.94 1.39 9.96
CA ASP A 72 21.36 1.72 10.05
C ASP A 72 21.93 1.22 11.38
N ASP A 73 22.78 0.19 11.31
CA ASP A 73 23.39 -0.44 12.48
C ASP A 73 24.36 0.50 13.25
N ALA A 74 24.75 1.64 12.67
CA ALA A 74 25.58 2.64 13.34
C ALA A 74 24.80 3.50 14.36
N LEU A 75 23.47 3.44 14.36
CA LEU A 75 22.62 4.24 15.24
C LEU A 75 21.86 3.35 16.24
N SER A 76 21.81 3.76 17.48
CA SER A 76 20.81 3.22 18.42
C SER A 76 19.42 3.74 18.09
N LEU A 77 18.39 3.01 18.53
CA LEU A 77 17.00 3.42 18.31
C LEU A 77 16.69 4.79 18.94
N ASN A 78 17.29 5.12 20.08
CA ASN A 78 17.06 6.40 20.73
C ASN A 78 17.72 7.56 19.98
N GLU A 79 18.97 7.37 19.52
CA GLU A 79 19.64 8.36 18.66
C GLU A 79 18.85 8.60 17.37
N ALA A 80 18.44 7.54 16.69
CA ALA A 80 17.61 7.65 15.49
C ALA A 80 16.31 8.42 15.74
N LYS A 81 15.62 8.17 16.87
CA LYS A 81 14.40 8.90 17.25
C LYS A 81 14.66 10.40 17.46
N GLU A 82 15.72 10.77 18.15
CA GLU A 82 16.07 12.17 18.38
C GLU A 82 16.48 12.88 17.08
N ILE A 83 17.31 12.23 16.26
CA ILE A 83 17.68 12.79 14.94
C ILE A 83 16.44 13.02 14.08
N ARG A 84 15.56 12.02 13.99
CA ARG A 84 14.32 12.11 13.19
C ARG A 84 13.42 13.25 13.67
N LYS A 85 13.16 13.31 14.97
CA LYS A 85 12.33 14.36 15.58
C LYS A 85 12.89 15.75 15.26
N ASN A 86 14.17 15.99 15.56
CA ASN A 86 14.80 17.29 15.37
C ASN A 86 14.81 17.68 13.89
N ARG A 87 15.20 16.74 13.01
CA ARG A 87 15.22 16.97 11.57
C ARG A 87 13.84 17.31 11.01
N LEU A 88 12.80 16.62 11.49
CA LEU A 88 11.43 16.84 11.06
C LEU A 88 10.93 18.25 11.43
N LEU A 89 11.26 18.72 12.63
CA LEU A 89 10.94 20.08 13.09
C LEU A 89 11.71 21.14 12.32
N GLU A 90 13.00 20.93 12.06
CA GLU A 90 13.82 21.83 11.24
C GLU A 90 13.26 21.95 9.81
N ILE A 91 12.93 20.82 9.16
CA ILE A 91 12.34 20.82 7.81
C ILE A 91 11.03 21.61 7.80
N PHE A 92 10.16 21.38 8.78
CA PHE A 92 8.90 22.10 8.90
C PHE A 92 9.12 23.63 9.01
N GLN A 93 10.06 24.07 9.84
CA GLN A 93 10.38 25.49 10.04
C GLN A 93 10.99 26.12 8.79
N GLN A 94 11.86 25.40 8.07
CA GLN A 94 12.51 25.89 6.85
C GLN A 94 11.54 25.90 5.66
N PHE A 95 10.79 24.81 5.48
CA PHE A 95 9.87 24.66 4.35
C PHE A 95 8.58 25.46 4.54
N GLN A 96 8.12 25.71 5.78
CA GLN A 96 6.90 26.46 6.13
C GLN A 96 5.69 26.02 5.29
N PRO A 97 5.19 24.79 5.42
CA PRO A 97 4.13 24.27 4.58
C PRO A 97 2.79 24.97 4.84
N ASP A 98 2.03 25.24 3.79
CA ASP A 98 0.62 25.64 3.90
C ASP A 98 -0.25 24.43 4.33
N ILE A 99 0.15 23.21 3.93
CA ILE A 99 -0.55 21.97 4.28
C ILE A 99 0.48 20.94 4.76
N LEU A 100 0.21 20.33 5.90
CA LEU A 100 0.92 19.17 6.43
C LEU A 100 0.01 17.94 6.27
N ILE A 101 0.43 16.97 5.47
CA ILE A 101 -0.26 15.68 5.31
C ILE A 101 0.51 14.62 6.09
N VAL A 102 -0.19 13.92 6.98
CA VAL A 102 0.37 12.80 7.76
C VAL A 102 -0.35 11.51 7.38
N GLU A 103 0.42 10.56 6.84
CA GLU A 103 -0.12 9.28 6.40
C GLU A 103 -0.44 8.37 7.58
N LEU A 104 -1.68 7.87 7.61
CA LEU A 104 -2.26 6.90 8.55
C LEU A 104 -2.36 7.35 10.02
N PHE A 105 -1.63 8.35 10.47
CA PHE A 105 -1.71 8.81 11.86
C PHE A 105 -2.97 9.66 12.08
N PRO A 106 -3.68 9.48 13.21
CA PRO A 106 -3.41 8.64 14.38
C PRO A 106 -4.07 7.24 14.36
N PHE A 107 -4.76 6.86 13.30
CA PHE A 107 -5.39 5.53 13.16
C PHE A 107 -4.37 4.39 13.20
N GLY A 108 -3.16 4.65 12.73
CA GLY A 108 -1.97 3.82 12.87
C GLY A 108 -0.74 4.65 13.22
N ARG A 109 0.45 4.06 13.10
CA ARG A 109 1.75 4.75 13.29
C ARG A 109 1.94 5.40 14.67
N ARG A 110 1.16 5.04 15.69
CA ARG A 110 1.24 5.65 17.04
C ARG A 110 2.59 5.46 17.72
N ARG A 111 3.39 4.47 17.32
CA ARG A 111 4.78 4.33 17.79
C ARG A 111 5.70 5.47 17.34
N PHE A 112 5.28 6.23 16.33
CA PHE A 112 5.96 7.43 15.84
C PHE A 112 5.43 8.72 16.48
N SER A 113 4.62 8.61 17.54
CA SER A 113 4.14 9.78 18.30
C SER A 113 5.27 10.65 18.86
N PHE A 114 6.46 10.07 19.10
CA PHE A 114 7.65 10.80 19.60
C PHE A 114 8.10 11.91 18.65
N GLU A 115 7.87 11.79 17.35
CA GLU A 115 8.20 12.79 16.34
C GLU A 115 6.94 13.49 15.79
N LEU A 116 5.82 12.77 15.66
CA LEU A 116 4.60 13.34 15.08
C LEU A 116 3.87 14.30 16.01
N ILE A 117 3.81 14.02 17.33
CA ILE A 117 3.15 14.95 18.27
C ILE A 117 3.87 16.30 18.31
N PRO A 118 5.21 16.37 18.50
CA PRO A 118 5.93 17.65 18.41
C PRO A 118 5.73 18.40 17.09
N LEU A 119 5.70 17.68 15.96
CA LEU A 119 5.43 18.28 14.64
C LEU A 119 4.03 18.87 14.56
N LEU A 120 3.00 18.16 15.04
CA LEU A 120 1.62 18.61 15.04
C LEU A 120 1.43 19.82 15.98
N GLU A 121 2.10 19.83 17.13
CA GLU A 121 2.10 20.96 18.06
C GLU A 121 2.75 22.20 17.43
N LEU A 122 3.89 22.03 16.76
CA LEU A 122 4.55 23.10 16.04
C LEU A 122 3.66 23.64 14.91
N ALA A 123 3.00 22.77 14.14
CA ALA A 123 2.09 23.17 13.08
C ALA A 123 0.88 23.94 13.62
N LYS A 124 0.32 23.55 14.77
CA LYS A 124 -0.79 24.27 15.42
C LYS A 124 -0.35 25.60 16.04
N SER A 125 0.87 25.70 16.57
CA SER A 125 1.40 26.94 17.14
C SER A 125 1.59 28.04 16.08
N ASN A 126 1.66 27.69 14.81
CA ASN A 126 1.81 28.59 13.68
C ASN A 126 0.50 29.37 13.34
N LYS A 127 -0.32 29.63 14.34
CA LYS A 127 -1.55 30.45 14.29
C LYS A 127 -2.51 30.07 13.14
N GLY A 128 -2.61 28.77 12.82
CA GLY A 128 -3.52 28.28 11.78
C GLY A 128 -3.04 28.53 10.34
N LEU A 129 -1.81 28.95 10.15
CA LEU A 129 -1.20 29.13 8.83
C LEU A 129 -0.94 27.81 8.10
N THR A 130 -0.81 26.70 8.84
CA THR A 130 -0.68 25.36 8.28
C THR A 130 -1.94 24.56 8.53
N LYS A 131 -2.56 24.03 7.48
CA LYS A 131 -3.66 23.08 7.58
C LYS A 131 -3.12 21.67 7.76
N ILE A 132 -3.69 20.90 8.69
CA ILE A 132 -3.20 19.56 9.04
C ILE A 132 -4.21 18.54 8.55
N VAL A 133 -3.73 17.59 7.74
CA VAL A 133 -4.51 16.58 7.03
C VAL A 133 -4.06 15.17 7.44
N SER A 134 -5.00 14.34 7.87
CA SER A 134 -4.78 12.90 8.01
C SER A 134 -5.17 12.19 6.71
N SER A 135 -4.27 11.37 6.16
CA SER A 135 -4.50 10.55 4.97
C SER A 135 -4.70 9.10 5.39
N LEU A 136 -5.94 8.62 5.37
CA LEU A 136 -6.34 7.30 5.83
C LEU A 136 -6.74 6.42 4.65
N ARG A 137 -6.41 5.12 4.69
CA ARG A 137 -6.93 4.12 3.75
C ARG A 137 -8.29 3.56 4.23
N ASP A 138 -8.82 2.58 3.51
CA ASP A 138 -10.19 2.06 3.61
C ASP A 138 -10.54 1.37 4.94
N ILE A 139 -9.63 0.61 5.56
CA ILE A 139 -9.91 -0.25 6.72
C ILE A 139 -9.00 0.12 7.89
N VAL A 140 -9.59 0.38 9.03
CA VAL A 140 -8.89 0.58 10.31
C VAL A 140 -8.76 -0.76 11.02
N VAL A 141 -7.53 -1.15 11.34
CA VAL A 141 -7.24 -2.43 11.98
C VAL A 141 -6.90 -2.24 13.44
N VAL A 142 -7.65 -2.90 14.29
CA VAL A 142 -7.38 -2.95 15.74
C VAL A 142 -7.77 -4.31 16.26
N LYS A 143 -7.02 -4.82 17.24
CA LYS A 143 -7.42 -6.01 18.00
C LYS A 143 -8.70 -5.70 18.77
N PRO A 144 -9.72 -6.59 18.76
CA PRO A 144 -11.03 -6.32 19.36
C PRO A 144 -10.96 -5.83 20.80
N GLU A 145 -10.10 -6.44 21.61
CA GLU A 145 -9.92 -6.10 23.03
C GLU A 145 -9.31 -4.70 23.25
N LYS A 146 -8.76 -4.08 22.21
CA LYS A 146 -8.14 -2.74 22.26
C LYS A 146 -8.96 -1.67 21.54
N GLN A 147 -10.04 -2.05 20.86
CA GLN A 147 -10.76 -1.17 19.94
C GLN A 147 -11.29 0.09 20.63
N VAL A 148 -12.01 -0.03 21.75
CA VAL A 148 -12.59 1.13 22.46
C VAL A 148 -11.51 2.14 22.85
N LYS A 149 -10.43 1.70 23.49
CA LYS A 149 -9.32 2.57 23.90
C LYS A 149 -8.56 3.15 22.69
N HIS A 150 -8.51 2.41 21.59
CA HIS A 150 -7.90 2.88 20.37
C HIS A 150 -8.72 4.02 19.76
N GLU A 151 -10.00 3.79 19.55
CA GLU A 151 -10.92 4.76 18.95
C GLU A 151 -11.00 6.04 19.78
N GLU A 152 -11.06 5.94 21.11
CA GLU A 152 -11.00 7.10 22.00
C GLU A 152 -9.73 7.94 21.80
N LYS A 153 -8.56 7.28 21.76
CA LYS A 153 -7.28 7.98 21.53
C LYS A 153 -7.23 8.61 20.15
N VAL A 154 -7.75 7.94 19.13
CA VAL A 154 -7.83 8.48 17.76
C VAL A 154 -8.71 9.73 17.73
N CYS A 155 -9.92 9.66 18.30
CA CYS A 155 -10.81 10.83 18.37
C CYS A 155 -10.15 12.01 19.09
N ASN A 156 -9.50 11.78 20.23
CA ASN A 156 -8.80 12.83 20.97
C ASN A 156 -7.69 13.48 20.13
N LEU A 157 -6.89 12.71 19.40
CA LEU A 157 -5.80 13.25 18.57
C LEU A 157 -6.32 13.94 17.31
N ILE A 158 -7.30 13.35 16.62
CA ILE A 158 -7.92 13.97 15.45
C ILE A 158 -8.54 15.31 15.85
N ASN A 159 -9.36 15.34 16.88
CA ASN A 159 -10.07 16.54 17.32
C ASN A 159 -9.14 17.63 17.86
N LYS A 160 -7.95 17.25 18.35
CA LYS A 160 -6.94 18.20 18.84
C LYS A 160 -6.13 18.82 17.70
N TYR A 161 -5.75 18.04 16.70
CA TYR A 161 -4.72 18.50 15.77
C TYR A 161 -5.19 18.64 14.32
N PHE A 162 -6.12 17.83 13.83
CA PHE A 162 -6.41 17.74 12.40
C PHE A 162 -7.56 18.63 11.96
N ASP A 163 -7.40 19.27 10.81
CA ASP A 163 -8.43 20.10 10.19
C ASP A 163 -9.33 19.25 9.27
N ILE A 164 -8.76 18.19 8.66
CA ILE A 164 -9.48 17.30 7.75
C ILE A 164 -8.93 15.86 7.80
N LEU A 165 -9.82 14.89 7.66
CA LEU A 165 -9.53 13.48 7.45
C LEU A 165 -9.91 13.11 6.02
N LEU A 166 -8.93 12.73 5.21
CA LEU A 166 -9.14 12.16 3.88
C LEU A 166 -9.20 10.64 4.00
N VAL A 167 -10.33 10.04 3.63
CA VAL A 167 -10.53 8.59 3.60
C VAL A 167 -10.42 8.12 2.16
N HIS A 168 -9.34 7.38 1.85
CA HIS A 168 -9.09 6.84 0.51
C HIS A 168 -9.85 5.55 0.29
N SER A 169 -11.17 5.65 0.26
CA SER A 169 -12.14 4.56 0.13
C SER A 169 -13.37 5.05 -0.62
N ASP A 170 -14.11 4.09 -1.15
CA ASP A 170 -15.46 4.26 -1.63
C ASP A 170 -16.42 3.83 -0.51
N PRO A 171 -17.25 4.74 0.05
CA PRO A 171 -18.15 4.40 1.15
C PRO A 171 -19.23 3.37 0.76
N GLU A 172 -19.56 3.22 -0.51
CA GLU A 172 -20.47 2.18 -0.97
C GLU A 172 -19.85 0.78 -0.86
N LEU A 173 -18.52 0.69 -1.00
CA LEU A 173 -17.80 -0.56 -0.82
C LEU A 173 -17.37 -0.75 0.63
N VAL A 174 -16.64 0.19 1.22
CA VAL A 174 -16.12 0.09 2.59
C VAL A 174 -16.28 1.43 3.29
N PRO A 175 -17.41 1.67 3.97
CA PRO A 175 -17.57 2.84 4.82
C PRO A 175 -16.66 2.76 6.04
N LEU A 176 -16.16 3.91 6.50
CA LEU A 176 -15.23 3.97 7.64
C LEU A 176 -15.86 3.40 8.92
N GLU A 177 -17.17 3.61 9.09
CA GLU A 177 -17.97 3.11 10.20
C GLU A 177 -17.94 1.59 10.36
N ALA A 178 -17.67 0.86 9.28
CA ALA A 178 -17.55 -0.60 9.31
C ALA A 178 -16.35 -1.08 10.17
N THR A 179 -15.35 -0.22 10.38
CA THR A 179 -14.12 -0.58 11.12
C THR A 179 -13.69 0.47 12.15
N PHE A 180 -14.38 1.61 12.21
CA PHE A 180 -14.19 2.68 13.20
C PHE A 180 -15.54 3.22 13.63
N SER A 181 -16.02 2.81 14.80
CA SER A 181 -17.40 3.06 15.23
C SER A 181 -17.68 4.52 15.61
N ARG A 182 -16.64 5.31 15.92
CA ARG A 182 -16.73 6.67 16.45
C ARG A 182 -16.55 7.77 15.41
N VAL A 183 -16.96 7.52 14.16
CA VAL A 183 -16.85 8.54 13.09
C VAL A 183 -17.60 9.82 13.45
N ASN A 184 -18.77 9.71 14.08
CA ASN A 184 -19.59 10.85 14.51
C ASN A 184 -18.98 11.67 15.65
N ASP A 185 -17.96 11.16 16.34
CA ASP A 185 -17.24 11.91 17.38
C ASP A 185 -16.09 12.76 16.81
N LEU A 186 -15.80 12.63 15.52
CA LEU A 186 -14.78 13.42 14.85
C LEU A 186 -15.31 14.84 14.57
N LYS A 187 -14.55 15.85 15.01
CA LYS A 187 -14.90 17.28 14.84
C LYS A 187 -14.30 17.88 13.57
N CYS A 188 -13.32 17.23 12.97
CA CYS A 188 -12.75 17.67 11.70
C CYS A 188 -13.67 17.31 10.53
N GLN A 189 -13.46 17.95 9.39
CA GLN A 189 -14.10 17.53 8.14
C GLN A 189 -13.61 16.12 7.76
N VAL A 190 -14.55 15.25 7.36
CA VAL A 190 -14.24 13.87 6.87
C VAL A 190 -14.67 13.78 5.42
N ASP A 191 -13.72 13.57 4.50
CA ASP A 191 -13.98 13.49 3.08
C ASP A 191 -13.54 12.13 2.51
N TYR A 192 -14.45 11.45 1.83
CA TYR A 192 -14.14 10.29 1.02
C TYR A 192 -13.61 10.73 -0.34
N THR A 193 -12.41 10.30 -0.68
CA THR A 193 -11.76 10.65 -1.94
C THR A 193 -12.02 9.65 -3.06
N GLY A 194 -12.57 8.48 -2.73
CA GLY A 194 -12.45 7.30 -3.57
C GLY A 194 -11.09 6.64 -3.40
N TYR A 195 -10.90 5.50 -4.05
CA TYR A 195 -9.65 4.75 -3.98
C TYR A 195 -8.52 5.42 -4.76
N VAL A 196 -7.34 5.42 -4.16
CA VAL A 196 -6.10 5.84 -4.84
C VAL A 196 -5.59 4.65 -5.65
N VAL A 197 -5.63 4.77 -6.95
CA VAL A 197 -5.18 3.75 -7.89
C VAL A 197 -3.89 4.15 -8.57
N GLN A 198 -3.09 3.16 -8.96
CA GLN A 198 -1.90 3.37 -9.77
C GLN A 198 -2.28 3.47 -11.25
N GLU A 199 -1.57 4.29 -11.99
CA GLU A 199 -1.63 4.29 -13.45
C GLU A 199 -0.43 3.55 -14.02
N PRO A 200 -0.63 2.69 -15.03
CA PRO A 200 0.50 2.06 -15.69
C PRO A 200 1.34 3.11 -16.42
N PRO A 201 2.66 2.97 -16.45
CA PRO A 201 3.50 3.85 -17.26
C PRO A 201 3.08 3.80 -18.73
N ILE A 202 3.00 4.97 -19.37
CA ILE A 202 2.56 5.11 -20.77
C ILE A 202 3.52 4.41 -21.72
N ASN A 203 4.83 4.54 -21.46
CA ASN A 203 5.90 3.95 -22.27
C ASN A 203 6.81 3.09 -21.38
N PRO A 204 6.43 1.84 -21.07
CA PRO A 204 7.25 0.99 -20.22
C PRO A 204 8.53 0.58 -20.96
N VAL A 205 9.68 0.75 -20.30
CA VAL A 205 10.97 0.23 -20.78
C VAL A 205 11.07 -1.25 -20.38
N LEU A 206 10.52 -2.10 -21.22
CA LEU A 206 10.50 -3.55 -21.00
C LEU A 206 11.81 -4.17 -21.44
N THR A 207 12.32 -5.15 -20.67
CA THR A 207 13.43 -6.02 -21.07
C THR A 207 12.98 -6.96 -22.18
N ASP A 208 13.92 -7.65 -22.83
CA ASP A 208 13.57 -8.63 -23.86
C ASP A 208 12.76 -9.80 -23.25
N GLU A 209 13.12 -10.23 -22.05
CA GLU A 209 12.35 -11.23 -21.29
C GLU A 209 10.93 -10.76 -20.98
N ASP A 210 10.74 -9.48 -20.55
CA ASP A 210 9.41 -8.92 -20.36
C ASP A 210 8.57 -8.95 -21.63
N ARG A 211 9.22 -8.61 -22.77
CA ARG A 211 8.55 -8.61 -24.09
C ARG A 211 8.16 -10.01 -24.51
N GLU A 212 9.03 -11.01 -24.30
CA GLU A 212 8.75 -12.40 -24.60
C GLU A 212 7.54 -12.91 -23.82
N ILE A 213 7.52 -12.70 -22.51
CA ILE A 213 6.43 -13.15 -21.63
C ILE A 213 5.11 -12.44 -21.98
N ILE A 214 5.15 -11.10 -22.13
CA ILE A 214 3.95 -10.30 -22.36
C ILE A 214 3.37 -10.54 -23.77
N LYS A 215 4.19 -10.86 -24.77
CA LYS A 215 3.74 -11.11 -26.15
C LYS A 215 3.39 -12.58 -26.41
N SER A 216 3.67 -13.47 -25.49
CA SER A 216 3.36 -14.89 -25.64
C SER A 216 1.86 -15.14 -25.77
N ASP A 217 1.49 -16.10 -26.64
CA ASP A 217 0.09 -16.57 -26.76
C ASP A 217 -0.29 -17.60 -25.69
N LYS A 218 0.68 -18.06 -24.89
CA LYS A 218 0.41 -18.95 -23.77
C LYS A 218 -0.23 -18.19 -22.62
N PRO A 219 -1.20 -18.79 -21.92
CA PRO A 219 -1.75 -18.23 -20.70
C PRO A 219 -0.67 -17.81 -19.71
N LEU A 220 -0.79 -16.58 -19.21
CA LEU A 220 0.12 -16.01 -18.22
C LEU A 220 -0.52 -16.06 -16.84
N ILE A 221 0.09 -16.80 -15.93
CA ILE A 221 -0.22 -16.81 -14.50
C ILE A 221 0.78 -15.91 -13.80
N LEU A 222 0.28 -14.83 -13.20
CA LEU A 222 1.07 -13.87 -12.44
C LEU A 222 0.92 -14.15 -10.95
N ALA A 223 2.03 -14.25 -10.21
CA ALA A 223 2.00 -14.34 -8.75
C ALA A 223 2.75 -13.19 -8.10
N SER A 224 2.18 -12.54 -7.08
CA SER A 224 2.89 -11.52 -6.33
C SER A 224 2.40 -11.37 -4.89
N VAL A 225 3.33 -11.02 -3.98
CA VAL A 225 3.05 -10.84 -2.55
C VAL A 225 3.38 -9.42 -2.06
N GLY A 226 3.35 -8.45 -2.97
CA GLY A 226 3.59 -7.04 -2.67
C GLY A 226 5.03 -6.77 -2.21
N GLY A 227 5.22 -6.38 -0.94
CA GLY A 227 6.57 -6.06 -0.41
C GLY A 227 7.50 -7.26 -0.22
N GLY A 228 6.98 -8.48 -0.10
CA GLY A 228 7.76 -9.71 0.00
C GLY A 228 8.20 -10.12 1.41
N ARG A 229 7.76 -9.44 2.46
CA ARG A 229 8.04 -9.88 3.85
C ARG A 229 7.17 -11.05 4.28
N PHE A 230 6.02 -11.25 3.63
CA PHE A 230 5.03 -12.30 3.92
C PHE A 230 4.58 -12.96 2.62
N GLY A 231 3.89 -14.11 2.74
CA GLY A 231 3.27 -14.82 1.61
C GLY A 231 4.25 -15.70 0.84
N HIS A 232 5.38 -16.07 1.45
CA HIS A 232 6.36 -16.96 0.82
C HIS A 232 5.72 -18.32 0.51
N GLU A 233 4.89 -18.84 1.41
CA GLU A 233 4.14 -20.08 1.27
C GLU A 233 3.21 -20.08 0.03
N LEU A 234 2.63 -18.92 -0.29
CA LEU A 234 1.83 -18.77 -1.51
C LEU A 234 2.71 -18.89 -2.75
N LEU A 235 3.87 -18.23 -2.78
CA LEU A 235 4.79 -18.29 -3.92
C LEU A 235 5.39 -19.70 -4.11
N GLU A 236 5.77 -20.35 -3.02
CA GLU A 236 6.25 -21.73 -3.02
C GLU A 236 5.18 -22.69 -3.59
N CYS A 237 3.94 -22.53 -3.13
CA CYS A 237 2.81 -23.30 -3.64
C CYS A 237 2.59 -23.05 -5.14
N VAL A 238 2.61 -21.80 -5.61
CA VAL A 238 2.44 -21.46 -7.02
C VAL A 238 3.55 -22.05 -7.89
N VAL A 239 4.82 -21.95 -7.47
CA VAL A 239 5.95 -22.55 -8.21
C VAL A 239 5.78 -24.06 -8.32
N ASN A 240 5.43 -24.72 -7.23
CA ASN A 240 5.22 -26.18 -7.19
C ASN A 240 3.94 -26.63 -7.92
N THR A 241 3.07 -25.70 -8.32
CA THR A 241 1.86 -26.00 -9.11
C THR A 241 2.20 -26.30 -10.59
N ALA A 242 3.32 -25.79 -11.11
CA ALA A 242 3.67 -25.88 -12.53
C ALA A 242 3.68 -27.32 -13.09
N PRO A 243 4.27 -28.35 -12.43
CA PRO A 243 4.25 -29.73 -12.97
C PRO A 243 2.85 -30.31 -13.12
N PHE A 244 1.89 -29.86 -12.33
CA PHE A 244 0.48 -30.26 -12.44
C PHE A 244 -0.22 -29.58 -13.60
N LEU A 245 0.08 -28.28 -13.81
CA LEU A 245 -0.50 -27.48 -14.90
C LEU A 245 0.08 -27.90 -16.25
N GLU A 246 1.37 -28.18 -16.36
CA GLU A 246 2.05 -28.59 -17.62
C GLU A 246 1.41 -29.81 -18.28
N LYS A 247 0.77 -30.66 -17.49
CA LYS A 247 0.08 -31.87 -18.02
C LYS A 247 -1.19 -31.51 -18.83
N VAL A 248 -1.78 -30.35 -18.60
CA VAL A 248 -3.11 -30.00 -19.15
C VAL A 248 -3.16 -28.66 -19.85
N LEU A 249 -2.20 -27.78 -19.60
CA LEU A 249 -2.21 -26.40 -20.10
C LEU A 249 -0.78 -25.88 -20.35
N PRO A 250 -0.38 -25.60 -21.61
CA PRO A 250 0.81 -24.80 -21.86
C PRO A 250 0.65 -23.41 -21.25
N HIS A 251 1.58 -22.95 -20.40
CA HIS A 251 1.46 -21.68 -19.68
C HIS A 251 2.81 -21.06 -19.38
N HIS A 252 2.79 -19.79 -18.92
CA HIS A 252 3.89 -19.13 -18.25
C HIS A 252 3.49 -18.77 -16.83
N ILE A 253 4.43 -18.88 -15.88
CA ILE A 253 4.27 -18.38 -14.51
C ILE A 253 5.31 -17.28 -14.29
N GLN A 254 4.87 -16.06 -14.05
CA GLN A 254 5.71 -14.96 -13.61
C GLN A 254 5.51 -14.71 -12.13
N VAL A 255 6.57 -14.81 -11.34
CA VAL A 255 6.57 -14.58 -9.91
C VAL A 255 7.31 -13.27 -9.58
N PHE A 256 6.67 -12.35 -8.88
CA PHE A 256 7.30 -11.19 -8.26
C PHE A 256 7.27 -11.34 -6.75
N THR A 257 8.44 -11.59 -6.18
CA THR A 257 8.58 -11.93 -4.75
C THR A 257 8.49 -10.71 -3.82
N GLY A 258 8.62 -9.50 -4.37
CA GLY A 258 8.74 -8.26 -3.62
C GLY A 258 10.20 -7.93 -3.23
N PRO A 259 10.51 -6.62 -3.05
CA PRO A 259 11.89 -6.16 -2.80
C PRO A 259 12.44 -6.61 -1.43
N PHE A 260 11.58 -6.83 -0.45
CA PHE A 260 11.99 -7.15 0.93
C PHE A 260 12.00 -8.65 1.25
N ILE A 261 11.90 -9.53 0.25
CA ILE A 261 12.04 -10.97 0.50
C ILE A 261 13.46 -11.30 1.01
N PRO A 262 13.62 -12.16 2.03
CA PRO A 262 14.94 -12.63 2.45
C PRO A 262 15.72 -13.27 1.30
N ASN A 263 17.04 -13.00 1.23
CA ASN A 263 17.89 -13.52 0.15
C ASN A 263 17.85 -15.05 0.06
N SER A 264 17.79 -15.74 1.21
CA SER A 264 17.67 -17.21 1.26
C SER A 264 16.39 -17.68 0.58
N LYS A 265 15.25 -17.10 0.90
CA LYS A 265 13.95 -17.46 0.31
C LYS A 265 13.86 -17.12 -1.17
N PHE A 266 14.45 -16.01 -1.60
CA PHE A 266 14.53 -15.69 -3.02
C PHE A 266 15.31 -16.73 -3.80
N LYS A 267 16.48 -17.14 -3.30
CA LYS A 267 17.31 -18.20 -3.93
C LYS A 267 16.58 -19.56 -3.94
N GLU A 268 15.90 -19.90 -2.85
CA GLU A 268 15.09 -21.12 -2.75
C GLU A 268 14.03 -21.16 -3.87
N LEU A 269 13.25 -20.10 -4.03
CA LEU A 269 12.25 -20.01 -5.11
C LEU A 269 12.86 -20.08 -6.51
N GLN A 270 14.04 -19.48 -6.71
CA GLN A 270 14.76 -19.59 -7.99
C GLN A 270 15.23 -21.02 -8.28
N GLU A 271 15.75 -21.73 -7.26
CA GLU A 271 16.15 -23.14 -7.43
C GLU A 271 14.93 -24.01 -7.73
N MET A 272 13.81 -23.82 -7.03
CA MET A 272 12.56 -24.54 -7.33
C MET A 272 12.08 -24.28 -8.76
N ALA A 273 12.18 -23.05 -9.24
CA ALA A 273 11.76 -22.67 -10.58
C ALA A 273 12.60 -23.31 -11.71
N LYS A 274 13.83 -23.73 -11.44
CA LYS A 274 14.70 -24.38 -12.45
C LYS A 274 14.16 -25.71 -12.98
N PHE A 275 13.27 -26.35 -12.24
CA PHE A 275 12.65 -27.64 -12.66
C PHE A 275 11.61 -27.44 -13.78
N SER A 276 11.19 -26.19 -14.07
CA SER A 276 10.23 -25.87 -15.13
C SER A 276 10.71 -24.69 -15.96
N LYS A 277 10.76 -24.86 -17.29
CA LYS A 277 11.26 -23.82 -18.22
C LYS A 277 10.33 -22.62 -18.41
N ASN A 278 9.13 -22.67 -17.88
CA ASN A 278 8.06 -21.71 -18.05
C ASN A 278 7.81 -20.86 -16.78
N ILE A 279 8.71 -20.95 -15.78
CA ILE A 279 8.62 -20.16 -14.54
C ILE A 279 9.73 -19.12 -14.49
N TYR A 280 9.35 -17.88 -14.24
CA TYR A 280 10.24 -16.73 -14.11
C TYR A 280 10.11 -16.14 -12.71
N VAL A 281 11.21 -16.04 -11.96
CA VAL A 281 11.19 -15.52 -10.57
C VAL A 281 12.04 -14.27 -10.50
N ARG A 282 11.41 -13.13 -10.21
CA ARG A 282 12.04 -11.81 -10.04
C ARG A 282 11.60 -11.15 -8.76
N ARG A 283 12.41 -10.21 -8.25
CA ARG A 283 12.07 -9.51 -7.00
C ARG A 283 10.98 -8.47 -7.21
N TYR A 284 11.15 -7.61 -8.19
CA TYR A 284 10.32 -6.42 -8.36
C TYR A 284 10.28 -6.00 -9.83
N THR A 285 9.19 -5.37 -10.21
CA THR A 285 9.04 -4.65 -11.48
C THR A 285 8.23 -3.38 -11.25
N PRO A 286 8.59 -2.25 -11.86
CA PRO A 286 7.73 -1.06 -11.89
C PRO A 286 6.53 -1.24 -12.84
N TYR A 287 6.51 -2.31 -13.64
CA TYR A 287 5.51 -2.58 -14.69
C TYR A 287 4.47 -3.64 -14.30
N LEU A 288 4.25 -3.85 -12.99
CA LEU A 288 3.31 -4.87 -12.49
C LEU A 288 1.91 -4.75 -13.12
N LEU A 289 1.42 -3.53 -13.31
CA LEU A 289 0.12 -3.29 -13.96
C LEU A 289 0.08 -3.76 -15.41
N ASN A 290 1.20 -3.63 -16.15
CA ASN A 290 1.30 -4.14 -17.52
C ASN A 290 1.22 -5.66 -17.54
N TYR A 291 1.89 -6.33 -16.60
CA TYR A 291 1.76 -7.77 -16.40
C TYR A 291 0.33 -8.17 -16.02
N MET A 292 -0.30 -7.47 -15.08
CA MET A 292 -1.67 -7.77 -14.67
C MET A 292 -2.69 -7.59 -15.81
N LYS A 293 -2.52 -6.57 -16.67
CA LYS A 293 -3.36 -6.38 -17.85
C LYS A 293 -3.23 -7.51 -18.86
N LYS A 294 -2.07 -8.15 -18.96
CA LYS A 294 -1.81 -9.25 -19.89
C LYS A 294 -2.16 -10.61 -19.27
N ALA A 295 -2.05 -10.73 -17.94
CA ALA A 295 -2.23 -12.00 -17.26
C ALA A 295 -3.66 -12.55 -17.42
N ASP A 296 -3.77 -13.85 -17.66
CA ASP A 296 -5.04 -14.57 -17.67
C ASP A 296 -5.52 -14.85 -16.25
N LEU A 297 -4.56 -14.94 -15.31
CA LEU A 297 -4.81 -15.11 -13.89
C LEU A 297 -3.73 -14.43 -13.05
N SER A 298 -4.14 -13.72 -12.00
CA SER A 298 -3.24 -13.13 -11.01
C SER A 298 -3.49 -13.77 -9.64
N ILE A 299 -2.44 -14.28 -8.98
CA ILE A 299 -2.49 -14.93 -7.67
C ILE A 299 -1.72 -14.06 -6.68
N ASN A 300 -2.41 -13.52 -5.68
CA ASN A 300 -1.84 -12.47 -4.85
C ASN A 300 -2.30 -12.53 -3.39
N MET A 301 -1.59 -11.77 -2.55
CA MET A 301 -2.17 -11.35 -1.26
C MET A 301 -3.14 -10.18 -1.46
N SER A 302 -4.09 -10.00 -0.52
CA SER A 302 -5.18 -9.02 -0.63
C SER A 302 -4.87 -7.65 -0.01
N GLY A 303 -3.63 -7.17 -0.15
CA GLY A 303 -3.25 -5.80 0.25
C GLY A 303 -3.97 -4.72 -0.58
N TYR A 304 -4.15 -3.53 -0.01
CA TYR A 304 -4.87 -2.40 -0.62
C TYR A 304 -4.48 -2.17 -2.10
N ASN A 305 -3.19 -1.90 -2.37
CA ASN A 305 -2.75 -1.59 -3.73
C ASN A 305 -2.96 -2.75 -4.70
N THR A 306 -2.75 -4.00 -4.24
CA THR A 306 -2.97 -5.19 -5.07
C THR A 306 -4.43 -5.30 -5.49
N ILE A 307 -5.35 -5.09 -4.56
CA ILE A 307 -6.78 -5.10 -4.88
C ILE A 307 -7.15 -3.97 -5.83
N MET A 308 -6.63 -2.76 -5.60
CA MET A 308 -6.84 -1.65 -6.54
C MET A 308 -6.32 -1.97 -7.94
N ASN A 309 -5.16 -2.60 -8.04
CA ASN A 309 -4.60 -3.05 -9.31
C ASN A 309 -5.49 -4.12 -9.99
N ILE A 310 -6.02 -5.08 -9.22
CA ILE A 310 -6.97 -6.10 -9.74
C ILE A 310 -8.23 -5.42 -10.28
N LEU A 311 -8.84 -4.54 -9.51
CA LEU A 311 -10.06 -3.84 -9.91
C LEU A 311 -9.85 -2.95 -11.15
N THR A 312 -8.71 -2.24 -11.19
CA THR A 312 -8.37 -1.33 -12.31
C THR A 312 -8.04 -2.07 -13.60
N THR A 313 -7.34 -3.20 -13.50
CA THR A 313 -6.95 -4.00 -14.68
C THR A 313 -8.05 -4.95 -15.15
N GLY A 314 -8.97 -5.31 -14.26
CA GLY A 314 -9.99 -6.31 -14.50
C GLY A 314 -9.46 -7.72 -14.65
N VAL A 315 -8.19 -7.96 -14.21
CA VAL A 315 -7.57 -9.29 -14.27
C VAL A 315 -8.33 -10.27 -13.38
N ARG A 316 -8.55 -11.49 -13.88
CA ARG A 316 -9.05 -12.60 -13.05
C ARG A 316 -8.08 -12.84 -11.89
N ALA A 317 -8.55 -12.89 -10.65
CA ALA A 317 -7.66 -12.95 -9.51
C ALA A 317 -8.07 -13.97 -8.45
N MET A 318 -7.07 -14.71 -7.95
CA MET A 318 -7.16 -15.52 -6.74
C MET A 318 -6.37 -14.83 -5.63
N ILE A 319 -6.94 -14.70 -4.45
CA ILE A 319 -6.32 -13.93 -3.37
C ILE A 319 -6.24 -14.71 -2.06
N LEU A 320 -5.05 -14.64 -1.43
CA LEU A 320 -4.76 -15.18 -0.11
C LEU A 320 -4.61 -14.00 0.87
N PRO A 321 -5.47 -13.83 1.88
CA PRO A 321 -5.30 -12.76 2.86
C PRO A 321 -4.15 -13.06 3.82
N PHE A 322 -3.43 -12.02 4.23
CA PHE A 322 -2.55 -12.11 5.40
C PHE A 322 -3.39 -12.19 6.68
N THR A 323 -3.05 -13.15 7.54
CA THR A 323 -3.77 -13.40 8.80
C THR A 323 -2.87 -13.27 10.04
N GLY A 324 -1.60 -12.87 9.85
CA GLY A 324 -0.66 -12.69 10.95
C GLY A 324 -1.10 -11.60 11.94
N ASN A 325 -0.72 -11.76 13.21
CA ASN A 325 -0.99 -10.81 14.29
C ASN A 325 -2.48 -10.50 14.53
N GLN A 326 -3.40 -11.39 14.12
CA GLN A 326 -4.85 -11.15 14.16
C GLN A 326 -5.30 -9.96 13.31
N ASP A 327 -4.49 -9.55 12.34
CA ASP A 327 -4.85 -8.51 11.39
C ASP A 327 -5.92 -9.04 10.43
N ARG A 328 -7.10 -8.40 10.42
CA ARG A 328 -8.24 -8.78 9.59
C ARG A 328 -8.43 -7.90 8.36
N GLU A 329 -7.58 -6.91 8.14
CA GLU A 329 -7.74 -5.97 7.02
C GLU A 329 -7.86 -6.69 5.68
N GLN A 330 -6.88 -7.55 5.40
CA GLN A 330 -6.84 -8.29 4.15
C GLN A 330 -7.98 -9.31 4.05
N THR A 331 -8.34 -9.94 5.16
CA THR A 331 -9.46 -10.89 5.22
C THR A 331 -10.79 -10.20 4.92
N ILE A 332 -11.09 -9.07 5.57
CA ILE A 332 -12.33 -8.30 5.36
C ILE A 332 -12.47 -7.92 3.89
N ARG A 333 -11.40 -7.43 3.28
CA ARG A 333 -11.40 -7.01 1.88
C ARG A 333 -11.57 -8.20 0.94
N ALA A 334 -10.85 -9.31 1.20
CA ALA A 334 -10.92 -10.52 0.41
C ALA A 334 -12.31 -11.18 0.45
N GLU A 335 -12.89 -11.31 1.64
CA GLU A 335 -14.22 -11.87 1.84
C GLU A 335 -15.30 -11.05 1.11
N LYS A 336 -15.21 -9.71 1.21
CA LYS A 336 -16.17 -8.82 0.54
C LYS A 336 -16.12 -8.96 -0.97
N LEU A 337 -14.93 -8.90 -1.57
CA LEU A 337 -14.78 -9.01 -3.02
C LEU A 337 -15.10 -10.42 -3.54
N SER A 338 -14.83 -11.46 -2.75
CA SER A 338 -15.21 -12.83 -3.08
C SER A 338 -16.74 -13.00 -3.07
N LYS A 339 -17.44 -12.44 -2.07
CA LYS A 339 -18.92 -12.44 -2.04
C LYS A 339 -19.55 -11.70 -3.24
N LEU A 340 -18.87 -10.68 -3.75
CA LEU A 340 -19.28 -9.95 -4.96
C LEU A 340 -18.89 -10.71 -6.25
N GLY A 341 -18.21 -11.85 -6.17
CA GLY A 341 -17.77 -12.63 -7.32
C GLY A 341 -16.65 -12.00 -8.14
N VAL A 342 -15.96 -10.98 -7.59
CA VAL A 342 -14.88 -10.26 -8.27
C VAL A 342 -13.57 -11.03 -8.26
N VAL A 343 -13.32 -11.74 -7.15
CA VAL A 343 -12.09 -12.52 -6.93
C VAL A 343 -12.43 -13.89 -6.34
N LYS A 344 -11.53 -14.84 -6.48
CA LYS A 344 -11.62 -16.13 -5.80
C LYS A 344 -10.75 -16.12 -4.53
N PHE A 345 -11.36 -16.45 -3.41
CA PHE A 345 -10.66 -16.52 -2.13
C PHE A 345 -9.86 -17.82 -2.03
N ILE A 346 -8.59 -17.74 -1.63
CA ILE A 346 -7.74 -18.89 -1.29
C ILE A 346 -7.75 -19.03 0.24
N ASN A 347 -8.07 -20.24 0.70
CA ASN A 347 -7.99 -20.57 2.12
C ASN A 347 -6.62 -21.20 2.42
N HIS A 348 -5.93 -20.71 3.46
CA HIS A 348 -4.63 -21.23 3.90
C HIS A 348 -4.63 -22.75 4.12
N ASN A 349 -5.72 -23.31 4.63
CA ASN A 349 -5.84 -24.75 4.89
C ASN A 349 -5.80 -25.61 3.62
N TYR A 350 -6.03 -25.01 2.46
CA TYR A 350 -6.05 -25.68 1.15
C TYR A 350 -4.94 -25.17 0.22
N LEU A 351 -3.89 -24.59 0.79
CA LEU A 351 -2.73 -24.11 0.02
C LEU A 351 -1.79 -25.27 -0.27
N GLN A 352 -2.22 -26.14 -1.22
CA GLN A 352 -1.45 -27.31 -1.71
C GLN A 352 -1.33 -27.24 -3.24
N PRO A 353 -0.18 -27.60 -3.84
CA PRO A 353 0.08 -27.38 -5.26
C PRO A 353 -0.91 -28.08 -6.20
N ASP A 354 -1.27 -29.33 -5.93
CA ASP A 354 -2.24 -30.10 -6.73
C ASP A 354 -3.65 -29.50 -6.64
N TYR A 355 -4.09 -29.14 -5.44
CA TYR A 355 -5.37 -28.51 -5.23
C TYR A 355 -5.42 -27.11 -5.86
N LEU A 356 -4.33 -26.33 -5.75
CA LEU A 356 -4.22 -25.02 -6.40
C LEU A 356 -4.26 -25.16 -7.93
N ALA A 357 -3.59 -26.16 -8.51
CA ALA A 357 -3.64 -26.43 -9.95
C ALA A 357 -5.07 -26.66 -10.46
N ILE A 358 -5.84 -27.51 -9.76
CA ILE A 358 -7.25 -27.77 -10.10
C ILE A 358 -8.06 -26.48 -10.04
N ASN A 359 -7.87 -25.69 -9.00
CA ASN A 359 -8.57 -24.39 -8.85
C ASN A 359 -8.21 -23.40 -9.95
N ILE A 360 -6.93 -23.34 -10.35
CA ILE A 360 -6.46 -22.48 -11.45
C ILE A 360 -7.16 -22.89 -12.75
N ILE A 361 -7.13 -24.17 -13.12
CA ILE A 361 -7.73 -24.69 -14.35
C ILE A 361 -9.23 -24.39 -14.41
N ASN A 362 -9.94 -24.59 -13.30
CA ASN A 362 -11.37 -24.32 -13.23
C ASN A 362 -11.64 -22.82 -13.31
N TYR A 363 -10.89 -22.00 -12.56
CA TYR A 363 -11.14 -20.56 -12.52
C TYR A 363 -10.75 -19.86 -13.82
N LEU A 364 -9.81 -20.40 -14.61
CA LEU A 364 -9.52 -19.89 -15.96
C LEU A 364 -10.72 -20.00 -16.93
N LYS A 365 -11.69 -20.86 -16.64
CA LYS A 365 -12.95 -21.00 -17.41
C LYS A 365 -14.07 -20.10 -16.92
N GLU A 366 -13.96 -19.56 -15.70
CA GLU A 366 -14.96 -18.68 -15.11
C GLU A 366 -14.74 -17.23 -15.56
N GLN A 367 -15.80 -16.41 -15.52
CA GLN A 367 -15.71 -14.96 -15.74
C GLN A 367 -16.02 -14.26 -14.41
N PRO A 368 -15.07 -13.52 -13.81
CA PRO A 368 -15.34 -12.78 -12.61
C PRO A 368 -16.31 -11.63 -12.86
N ASN A 369 -17.09 -11.28 -11.85
CA ASN A 369 -17.95 -10.11 -11.91
C ASN A 369 -17.11 -8.83 -11.99
N LYS A 370 -17.62 -7.84 -12.72
CA LYS A 370 -17.07 -6.49 -12.71
C LYS A 370 -17.94 -5.62 -11.80
N ILE A 371 -17.31 -4.84 -10.96
CA ILE A 371 -17.99 -3.87 -10.09
C ILE A 371 -17.57 -2.45 -10.47
N SER A 372 -18.49 -1.51 -10.32
CA SER A 372 -18.16 -0.09 -10.32
C SER A 372 -17.60 0.29 -8.96
N PHE A 373 -16.56 1.11 -8.94
CA PHE A 373 -15.98 1.67 -7.72
C PHE A 373 -15.37 3.04 -8.02
N ASP A 374 -15.34 3.89 -7.00
CA ASP A 374 -14.77 5.22 -7.14
C ASP A 374 -13.24 5.16 -7.12
N SER A 375 -12.62 5.28 -8.29
CA SER A 375 -11.16 5.30 -8.48
C SER A 375 -10.56 6.71 -8.58
N GLY A 376 -11.34 7.75 -8.32
CA GLY A 376 -10.95 9.16 -8.43
C GLY A 376 -10.06 9.68 -7.29
N GLY A 377 -9.50 8.81 -6.44
CA GLY A 377 -8.82 9.19 -5.21
C GLY A 377 -7.68 10.19 -5.37
N VAL A 378 -6.93 10.11 -6.43
CA VAL A 378 -5.83 11.04 -6.73
C VAL A 378 -6.36 12.43 -7.07
N GLU A 379 -7.31 12.52 -8.01
CA GLU A 379 -7.87 13.78 -8.49
C GLU A 379 -8.71 14.47 -7.41
N LYS A 380 -9.60 13.72 -6.72
CA LYS A 380 -10.42 14.27 -5.65
C LYS A 380 -9.57 14.77 -4.49
N THR A 381 -8.51 14.06 -4.11
CA THR A 381 -7.55 14.52 -3.12
C THR A 381 -6.94 15.88 -3.52
N ALA A 382 -6.47 16.01 -4.77
CA ALA A 382 -5.91 17.26 -5.25
C ALA A 382 -6.93 18.41 -5.22
N ASN A 383 -8.18 18.17 -5.60
CA ASN A 383 -9.24 19.18 -5.60
C ASN A 383 -9.62 19.62 -4.18
N ILE A 384 -9.73 18.69 -3.22
CA ILE A 384 -10.00 19.01 -1.81
C ILE A 384 -8.86 19.85 -1.24
N LEU A 385 -7.60 19.48 -1.48
CA LEU A 385 -6.45 20.23 -0.96
C LEU A 385 -6.31 21.61 -1.60
N LYS A 386 -6.64 21.77 -2.88
CA LYS A 386 -6.73 23.09 -3.53
C LYS A 386 -7.77 23.98 -2.86
N ALA A 387 -8.97 23.47 -2.63
CA ALA A 387 -10.02 24.21 -1.94
C ALA A 387 -9.61 24.58 -0.49
N LEU A 388 -8.94 23.67 0.21
CA LEU A 388 -8.42 23.91 1.57
C LEU A 388 -7.38 25.04 1.59
N ALA A 389 -6.48 25.07 0.59
CA ALA A 389 -5.42 26.07 0.46
C ALA A 389 -5.94 27.48 0.12
N VAL A 390 -7.09 27.58 -0.58
CA VAL A 390 -7.72 28.88 -0.92
C VAL A 390 -8.41 29.50 0.28
N LYS A 391 -9.09 28.72 1.11
CA LYS A 391 -9.80 29.20 2.31
C LYS A 391 -8.87 29.91 3.32
N GLN A 392 -7.56 29.65 3.27
CA GLN A 392 -6.57 30.33 4.10
C GLN A 392 -6.32 31.81 3.75
N LYS A 393 -6.69 32.29 2.55
CA LYS A 393 -6.47 33.67 2.13
C LYS A 393 -7.57 34.64 2.60
N ILE A 394 -8.68 34.12 3.11
CA ILE A 394 -9.90 34.90 3.40
C ILE A 394 -10.13 35.06 4.92
N ALA A 395 -9.40 34.31 5.77
CA ALA A 395 -9.44 34.37 7.22
C ALA A 395 -8.21 35.13 7.77
#